data_0533803f2627830e01772c735104a67d
#
_entry.id   0533803f2627830e01772c735104a67d
#
_cell.length_a   1.000
_cell.length_b   1.000
_cell.length_c   1.000
_cell.angle_alpha   90.00
_cell.angle_beta   90.00
_cell.angle_gamma   90.00
#
_symmetry.space_group_name_H-M   'P 1'
#
loop_
_entity.id
_entity.type
_entity.pdbx_description
1 polymer ?
#
loop_
_entity_poly.entity_id
_entity_poly.type
_entity_poly.pdbx_seq_one_letter_code
_entity_poly.pdbx_strand_id
1 'polypeptide(L)'
;ALYEYADPREGFHKDWNTLIYNFGRHEVRNFLVGSALYWIEQFGVDGLRVDAVASMLYRDYSRNAGEWIPNEFGGRENLEAIAFLKRTNEVIGIECPGAFTVAEESTAFPGVSAPTYHGGLGFHFKWNMGWMHDTLEYMKQDPVHRRWHHDKMSFGLVYAFSENFMLPLSHDEVVHGKGSI
;
A
#
# COMPACT_ATOMS: atom_id res chain seq x y z
N ALA A 1 25.57 4.56 -2.51
CA ALA A 1 24.15 4.50 -2.84
C ALA A 1 23.75 5.74 -3.65
N LEU A 2 23.25 5.54 -4.85
CA LEU A 2 22.77 6.65 -5.70
C LEU A 2 21.27 6.88 -5.52
N TYR A 3 20.52 5.80 -5.44
CA TYR A 3 19.04 5.82 -5.39
C TYR A 3 18.49 5.36 -4.04
N GLU A 4 19.26 4.64 -3.24
CA GLU A 4 18.84 4.07 -1.97
C GLU A 4 19.37 4.89 -0.78
N TYR A 5 18.84 4.64 0.42
CA TYR A 5 19.43 5.14 1.65
C TYR A 5 20.75 4.43 1.94
N ALA A 6 21.72 5.16 2.49
CA ALA A 6 23.05 4.61 2.82
C ALA A 6 23.04 3.75 4.10
N ASP A 7 22.20 4.12 5.07
CA ASP A 7 22.06 3.37 6.33
C ASP A 7 21.09 2.19 6.14
N PRO A 8 21.48 0.95 6.41
CA PRO A 8 20.62 -0.22 6.23
C PRO A 8 19.38 -0.21 7.14
N ARG A 9 19.36 0.58 8.22
CA ARG A 9 18.20 0.76 9.07
C ARG A 9 17.08 1.55 8.37
N GLU A 10 17.38 2.24 7.29
CA GLU A 10 16.41 2.93 6.42
C GLU A 10 16.34 2.33 5.02
N GLY A 11 17.46 1.78 4.56
CA GLY A 11 17.69 1.42 3.15
C GLY A 11 17.55 -0.06 2.80
N PHE A 12 17.12 -0.92 3.73
CA PHE A 12 17.07 -2.36 3.48
C PHE A 12 15.83 -3.03 4.08
N HIS A 13 15.05 -3.73 3.25
CA HIS A 13 13.94 -4.58 3.69
C HIS A 13 14.42 -5.99 4.00
N LYS A 14 14.32 -6.41 5.26
CA LYS A 14 14.72 -7.75 5.71
C LYS A 14 13.83 -8.84 5.12
N ASP A 15 12.51 -8.61 5.05
CA ASP A 15 11.54 -9.61 4.61
C ASP A 15 11.71 -10.00 3.15
N TRP A 16 12.12 -9.05 2.31
CA TRP A 16 12.26 -9.25 0.87
C TRP A 16 13.72 -9.25 0.40
N ASN A 17 14.67 -9.03 1.30
CA ASN A 17 16.10 -8.93 0.97
C ASN A 17 16.37 -7.91 -0.15
N THR A 18 15.71 -6.74 -0.07
CA THR A 18 15.75 -5.68 -1.10
C THR A 18 16.19 -4.35 -0.54
N LEU A 19 16.72 -3.48 -1.41
CA LEU A 19 17.04 -2.11 -1.09
C LEU A 19 15.79 -1.23 -1.14
N ILE A 20 15.79 -0.17 -0.32
CA ILE A 20 14.71 0.82 -0.27
C ILE A 20 15.17 2.10 -0.97
N TYR A 21 14.38 2.59 -1.89
CA TYR A 21 14.59 3.88 -2.53
C TYR A 21 14.58 5.02 -1.52
N ASN A 22 15.51 5.96 -1.68
CA ASN A 22 15.52 7.20 -0.93
C ASN A 22 14.49 8.17 -1.51
N PHE A 23 13.26 8.11 -1.03
CA PHE A 23 12.14 8.93 -1.50
C PHE A 23 12.32 10.43 -1.24
N GLY A 24 13.30 10.83 -0.42
CA GLY A 24 13.68 12.23 -0.20
C GLY A 24 14.43 12.84 -1.37
N ARG A 25 15.02 12.04 -2.26
CA ARG A 25 15.80 12.54 -3.40
C ARG A 25 14.89 12.93 -4.57
N HIS A 26 15.15 14.09 -5.15
CA HIS A 26 14.40 14.57 -6.32
C HIS A 26 14.55 13.64 -7.54
N GLU A 27 15.76 13.12 -7.77
CA GLU A 27 16.05 12.21 -8.86
C GLU A 27 15.26 10.91 -8.75
N VAL A 28 15.16 10.35 -7.55
CA VAL A 28 14.37 9.14 -7.26
C VAL A 28 12.90 9.40 -7.49
N ARG A 29 12.36 10.50 -6.95
CA ARG A 29 10.96 10.88 -7.16
C ARG A 29 10.65 11.08 -8.64
N ASN A 30 11.48 11.82 -9.37
CA ASN A 30 11.29 12.05 -10.80
C ASN A 30 11.33 10.75 -11.59
N PHE A 31 12.27 9.86 -11.28
CA PHE A 31 12.35 8.54 -11.91
C PHE A 31 11.07 7.71 -11.69
N LEU A 32 10.59 7.62 -10.45
CA LEU A 32 9.42 6.81 -10.12
C LEU A 32 8.11 7.42 -10.65
N VAL A 33 7.93 8.74 -10.57
CA VAL A 33 6.78 9.43 -11.18
C VAL A 33 6.81 9.29 -12.69
N GLY A 34 7.97 9.50 -13.32
CA GLY A 34 8.13 9.32 -14.76
C GLY A 34 7.84 7.88 -15.20
N SER A 35 8.23 6.87 -14.40
CA SER A 35 7.86 5.48 -14.64
C SER A 35 6.36 5.26 -14.60
N ALA A 36 5.66 5.85 -13.61
CA ALA A 36 4.20 5.74 -13.51
C ALA A 36 3.51 6.33 -14.75
N LEU A 37 3.88 7.54 -15.14
CA LEU A 37 3.35 8.19 -16.34
C LEU A 37 3.65 7.38 -17.61
N TYR A 38 4.86 6.85 -17.72
CA TYR A 38 5.29 6.04 -18.88
C TYR A 38 4.38 4.84 -19.13
N TRP A 39 4.01 4.10 -18.06
CA TRP A 39 3.10 2.97 -18.17
C TRP A 39 1.70 3.40 -18.62
N ILE A 40 1.18 4.50 -18.09
CA ILE A 40 -0.14 5.01 -18.46
C ILE A 40 -0.14 5.54 -19.88
N GLU A 41 0.80 6.40 -20.23
CA GLU A 41 0.81 7.11 -21.51
C GLU A 41 1.27 6.24 -22.68
N GLN A 42 2.31 5.40 -22.48
CA GLN A 42 2.89 4.64 -23.58
C GLN A 42 2.24 3.26 -23.76
N PHE A 43 1.76 2.65 -22.69
CA PHE A 43 1.13 1.33 -22.73
C PHE A 43 -0.38 1.38 -22.58
N GLY A 44 -0.95 2.54 -22.28
CA GLY A 44 -2.40 2.73 -22.17
C GLY A 44 -3.03 1.93 -21.05
N VAL A 45 -2.30 1.70 -19.94
CA VAL A 45 -2.90 1.07 -18.76
C VAL A 45 -3.86 2.04 -18.08
N ASP A 46 -5.02 1.56 -17.64
CA ASP A 46 -6.07 2.38 -17.03
C ASP A 46 -5.77 2.78 -15.59
N GLY A 47 -4.84 2.11 -14.93
CA GLY A 47 -4.47 2.43 -13.56
C GLY A 47 -3.26 1.66 -13.05
N LEU A 48 -2.79 2.06 -11.88
CA LEU A 48 -1.62 1.47 -11.24
C LEU A 48 -1.94 1.05 -9.80
N ARG A 49 -1.54 -0.15 -9.42
CA ARG A 49 -1.55 -0.59 -8.03
C ARG A 49 -0.15 -0.44 -7.42
N VAL A 50 -0.07 0.26 -6.31
CA VAL A 50 1.17 0.35 -5.52
C VAL A 50 1.15 -0.75 -4.47
N ASP A 51 2.16 -1.60 -4.56
CA ASP A 51 2.37 -2.76 -3.70
C ASP A 51 2.93 -2.36 -2.34
N ALA A 52 2.52 -3.08 -1.28
CA ALA A 52 3.07 -2.99 0.07
C ALA A 52 3.25 -1.55 0.58
N VAL A 53 2.25 -0.69 0.40
CA VAL A 53 2.32 0.74 0.77
C VAL A 53 2.65 0.93 2.26
N ALA A 54 2.22 0.03 3.14
CA ALA A 54 2.58 0.05 4.56
C ALA A 54 4.10 0.10 4.78
N SER A 55 4.87 -0.62 3.97
CA SER A 55 6.33 -0.64 4.04
C SER A 55 6.98 0.68 3.64
N MET A 56 6.28 1.48 2.85
CA MET A 56 6.71 2.83 2.47
C MET A 56 6.34 3.86 3.54
N LEU A 57 5.17 3.71 4.18
CA LEU A 57 4.64 4.67 5.15
C LEU A 57 5.37 4.65 6.48
N TYR A 58 5.91 3.49 6.89
CA TYR A 58 6.45 3.29 8.22
C TYR A 58 7.90 2.84 8.22
N ARG A 59 8.76 3.62 8.89
CA ARG A 59 10.20 3.35 9.03
C ARG A 59 10.50 2.12 9.89
N ASP A 60 9.58 1.76 10.78
CA ASP A 60 9.66 0.59 11.66
C ASP A 60 8.99 -0.67 11.07
N TYR A 61 8.54 -0.62 9.81
CA TYR A 61 7.92 -1.77 9.16
C TYR A 61 8.81 -3.02 9.23
N SER A 62 8.29 -4.12 9.82
CA SER A 62 9.01 -5.39 10.02
C SER A 62 10.37 -5.24 10.74
N ARG A 63 10.49 -4.28 11.64
CA ARG A 63 11.72 -4.01 12.39
C ARG A 63 11.46 -4.01 13.89
N ASN A 64 12.47 -4.47 14.64
CA ASN A 64 12.47 -4.38 16.10
C ASN A 64 12.90 -2.98 16.58
N ALA A 65 12.69 -2.73 17.86
CA ALA A 65 13.19 -1.52 18.51
C ALA A 65 14.72 -1.40 18.31
N GLY A 66 15.19 -0.24 17.88
CA GLY A 66 16.62 0.04 17.60
C GLY A 66 17.09 -0.37 16.20
N GLU A 67 16.26 -1.04 15.39
CA GLU A 67 16.62 -1.46 14.03
C GLU A 67 16.13 -0.47 12.95
N TRP A 68 15.58 0.65 13.34
CA TRP A 68 15.09 1.71 12.45
C TRP A 68 15.45 3.09 12.99
N ILE A 69 15.36 4.11 12.13
CA ILE A 69 15.68 5.51 12.46
C ILE A 69 14.36 6.30 12.44
N PRO A 70 13.99 6.95 13.56
CA PRO A 70 12.83 7.84 13.59
C PRO A 70 12.95 8.99 12.59
N ASN A 71 11.80 9.55 12.19
CA ASN A 71 11.77 10.78 11.40
C ASN A 71 12.23 11.99 12.24
N GLU A 72 12.34 13.15 11.61
CA GLU A 72 12.82 14.41 12.25
C GLU A 72 11.99 14.86 13.47
N PHE A 73 10.76 14.34 13.62
CA PHE A 73 9.87 14.59 14.76
C PHE A 73 9.88 13.46 15.79
N GLY A 74 10.72 12.43 15.61
CA GLY A 74 10.79 11.27 16.48
C GLY A 74 9.72 10.21 16.20
N GLY A 75 8.90 10.38 15.17
CA GLY A 75 7.84 9.46 14.77
C GLY A 75 8.33 8.34 13.86
N ARG A 76 7.43 7.37 13.63
CA ARG A 76 7.68 6.19 12.80
C ARG A 76 7.35 6.40 11.32
N GLU A 77 6.61 7.44 10.98
CA GLU A 77 6.16 7.73 9.62
C GLU A 77 7.34 8.15 8.75
N ASN A 78 7.40 7.60 7.53
CA ASN A 78 8.35 8.03 6.51
C ASN A 78 7.77 9.22 5.73
N LEU A 79 8.10 10.41 6.20
CA LEU A 79 7.53 11.67 5.67
C LEU A 79 7.88 11.88 4.19
N GLU A 80 9.07 11.46 3.78
CA GLU A 80 9.54 11.56 2.39
C GLU A 80 8.75 10.63 1.46
N ALA A 81 8.46 9.41 1.89
CA ALA A 81 7.63 8.47 1.13
C ALA A 81 6.16 8.93 1.08
N ILE A 82 5.62 9.46 2.17
CA ILE A 82 4.29 10.07 2.19
C ILE A 82 4.19 11.22 1.19
N ALA A 83 5.16 12.13 1.19
CA ALA A 83 5.21 13.24 0.25
C ALA A 83 5.35 12.75 -1.20
N PHE A 84 6.14 11.71 -1.44
CA PHE A 84 6.28 11.07 -2.75
C PHE A 84 4.95 10.49 -3.24
N LEU A 85 4.24 9.71 -2.42
CA LEU A 85 2.95 9.10 -2.77
C LEU A 85 1.90 10.17 -3.11
N LYS A 86 1.77 11.19 -2.28
CA LYS A 86 0.88 12.33 -2.54
C LYS A 86 1.19 12.98 -3.89
N ARG A 87 2.46 13.31 -4.12
CA ARG A 87 2.88 13.94 -5.38
C ARG A 87 2.63 13.05 -6.59
N THR A 88 2.85 11.75 -6.48
CA THR A 88 2.60 10.80 -7.56
C THR A 88 1.12 10.78 -7.93
N ASN A 89 0.23 10.70 -6.96
CA ASN A 89 -1.22 10.69 -7.18
C ASN A 89 -1.71 12.02 -7.77
N GLU A 90 -1.17 13.15 -7.30
CA GLU A 90 -1.48 14.48 -7.86
C GLU A 90 -1.07 14.59 -9.33
N VAL A 91 0.15 14.16 -9.66
CA VAL A 91 0.66 14.23 -11.03
C VAL A 91 -0.17 13.33 -11.95
N ILE A 92 -0.45 12.10 -11.56
CA ILE A 92 -1.29 11.20 -12.36
C ILE A 92 -2.68 11.81 -12.59
N GLY A 93 -3.30 12.40 -11.56
CA GLY A 93 -4.61 13.02 -11.69
C GLY A 93 -4.63 14.23 -12.62
N ILE A 94 -3.52 14.97 -12.73
CA ILE A 94 -3.40 16.15 -13.61
C ILE A 94 -3.05 15.75 -15.04
N GLU A 95 -2.02 14.91 -15.21
CA GLU A 95 -1.45 14.61 -16.53
C GLU A 95 -2.23 13.49 -17.26
N CYS A 96 -2.84 12.57 -16.50
CA CYS A 96 -3.54 11.41 -17.04
C CYS A 96 -4.99 11.35 -16.52
N PRO A 97 -5.86 12.33 -16.88
CA PRO A 97 -7.24 12.35 -16.40
C PRO A 97 -7.99 11.09 -16.86
N GLY A 98 -8.57 10.37 -15.91
CA GLY A 98 -9.24 9.08 -16.14
C GLY A 98 -8.42 7.87 -15.72
N ALA A 99 -7.13 8.00 -15.53
CA ALA A 99 -6.34 6.96 -14.89
C ALA A 99 -6.58 6.95 -13.37
N PHE A 100 -6.46 5.77 -12.73
CA PHE A 100 -6.66 5.66 -11.29
C PHE A 100 -5.48 4.95 -10.60
N THR A 101 -5.38 5.18 -9.30
CA THR A 101 -4.36 4.53 -8.47
C THR A 101 -4.99 3.78 -7.31
N VAL A 102 -4.41 2.63 -6.97
CA VAL A 102 -4.88 1.74 -5.91
C VAL A 102 -3.73 1.46 -4.95
N ALA A 103 -3.98 1.60 -3.66
CA ALA A 103 -2.99 1.23 -2.64
C ALA A 103 -3.27 -0.18 -2.10
N GLU A 104 -2.25 -1.04 -2.11
CA GLU A 104 -2.23 -2.17 -1.21
C GLU A 104 -1.66 -1.70 0.14
N GLU A 105 -2.54 -1.36 1.06
CA GLU A 105 -2.18 -0.84 2.37
C GLU A 105 -2.96 -1.57 3.45
N SER A 106 -2.25 -2.32 4.30
CA SER A 106 -2.83 -3.27 5.26
C SER A 106 -2.98 -2.70 6.68
N THR A 107 -2.54 -1.46 6.91
CA THR A 107 -2.60 -0.82 8.23
C THR A 107 -3.80 0.10 8.40
N ALA A 108 -3.93 0.67 9.59
CA ALA A 108 -4.93 1.70 9.89
C ALA A 108 -4.43 3.13 9.57
N PHE A 109 -3.49 3.30 8.62
CA PHE A 109 -3.08 4.65 8.18
C PHE A 109 -4.29 5.41 7.64
N PRO A 110 -4.59 6.60 8.17
CA PRO A 110 -5.82 7.31 7.84
C PRO A 110 -5.75 8.00 6.48
N GLY A 111 -6.87 7.99 5.75
CA GLY A 111 -7.04 8.79 4.54
C GLY A 111 -6.17 8.35 3.37
N VAL A 112 -5.90 7.06 3.22
CA VAL A 112 -5.16 6.53 2.06
C VAL A 112 -5.88 6.91 0.77
N SER A 113 -7.19 6.77 0.72
CA SER A 113 -8.02 7.16 -0.44
C SER A 113 -8.69 8.55 -0.30
N ALA A 114 -8.33 9.31 0.71
CA ALA A 114 -8.78 10.69 0.82
C ALA A 114 -7.93 11.61 -0.07
N PRO A 115 -8.51 12.71 -0.62
CA PRO A 115 -7.79 13.68 -1.42
C PRO A 115 -6.62 14.33 -0.66
N THR A 116 -5.54 14.67 -1.38
CA THR A 116 -4.34 15.27 -0.79
C THR A 116 -4.60 16.61 -0.13
N TYR A 117 -5.53 17.41 -0.66
CA TYR A 117 -5.93 18.69 -0.06
C TYR A 117 -6.72 18.55 1.26
N HIS A 118 -7.22 17.35 1.58
CA HIS A 118 -7.78 16.99 2.89
C HIS A 118 -6.77 16.23 3.78
N GLY A 119 -5.49 16.22 3.40
CA GLY A 119 -4.44 15.55 4.16
C GLY A 119 -4.22 14.08 3.80
N GLY A 120 -5.06 13.49 2.94
CA GLY A 120 -4.94 12.10 2.49
C GLY A 120 -3.76 11.85 1.55
N LEU A 121 -3.57 10.58 1.14
CA LEU A 121 -2.52 10.19 0.21
C LEU A 121 -2.91 10.36 -1.27
N GLY A 122 -4.20 10.57 -1.56
CA GLY A 122 -4.70 10.82 -2.91
C GLY A 122 -4.91 9.58 -3.78
N PHE A 123 -4.83 8.38 -3.24
CA PHE A 123 -5.23 7.19 -3.98
C PHE A 123 -6.72 7.21 -4.28
N HIS A 124 -7.11 6.67 -5.42
CA HIS A 124 -8.53 6.53 -5.75
C HIS A 124 -9.19 5.42 -4.94
N PHE A 125 -8.44 4.33 -4.71
CA PHE A 125 -8.91 3.16 -3.99
C PHE A 125 -7.84 2.61 -3.05
N LYS A 126 -8.32 1.87 -2.04
CA LYS A 126 -7.49 1.06 -1.14
C LYS A 126 -7.97 -0.39 -1.17
N TRP A 127 -7.08 -1.35 -1.27
CA TRP A 127 -7.44 -2.76 -1.08
C TRP A 127 -7.89 -3.02 0.35
N ASN A 128 -9.03 -3.69 0.50
CA ASN A 128 -9.52 -4.12 1.81
C ASN A 128 -8.89 -5.46 2.18
N MET A 129 -7.69 -5.39 2.75
CA MET A 129 -6.93 -6.58 3.15
C MET A 129 -7.61 -7.32 4.31
N GLY A 130 -8.26 -6.61 5.22
CA GLY A 130 -9.05 -7.21 6.31
C GLY A 130 -10.20 -8.06 5.78
N TRP A 131 -10.98 -7.52 4.85
CA TRP A 131 -12.05 -8.28 4.20
C TRP A 131 -11.51 -9.53 3.49
N MET A 132 -10.38 -9.42 2.82
CA MET A 132 -9.74 -10.56 2.13
C MET A 132 -9.39 -11.67 3.12
N HIS A 133 -8.69 -11.34 4.20
CA HIS A 133 -8.29 -12.31 5.21
C HIS A 133 -9.50 -12.98 5.86
N ASP A 134 -10.50 -12.21 6.27
CA ASP A 134 -11.73 -12.72 6.89
C ASP A 134 -12.50 -13.62 5.94
N THR A 135 -12.60 -13.24 4.67
CA THR A 135 -13.27 -14.03 3.63
C THR A 135 -12.55 -15.35 3.39
N LEU A 136 -11.23 -15.32 3.22
CA LEU A 136 -10.44 -16.54 2.99
C LEU A 136 -10.46 -17.45 4.23
N GLU A 137 -10.42 -16.89 5.43
CA GLU A 137 -10.53 -17.68 6.66
C GLU A 137 -11.92 -18.33 6.79
N TYR A 138 -12.98 -17.60 6.45
CA TYR A 138 -14.33 -18.17 6.39
C TYR A 138 -14.45 -19.30 5.37
N MET A 139 -13.90 -19.13 4.17
CA MET A 139 -13.95 -20.12 3.12
C MET A 139 -13.16 -21.39 3.45
N LYS A 140 -12.09 -21.28 4.23
CA LYS A 140 -11.32 -22.44 4.74
C LYS A 140 -12.06 -23.29 5.76
N GLN A 141 -13.13 -22.77 6.38
CA GLN A 141 -13.93 -23.53 7.33
C GLN A 141 -14.69 -24.65 6.62
N ASP A 142 -14.78 -25.81 7.26
CA ASP A 142 -15.68 -26.88 6.82
C ASP A 142 -17.12 -26.32 6.67
N PRO A 143 -17.83 -26.59 5.57
CA PRO A 143 -19.20 -26.08 5.36
C PRO A 143 -20.15 -26.32 6.53
N VAL A 144 -19.99 -27.43 7.26
CA VAL A 144 -20.78 -27.74 8.47
C VAL A 144 -20.60 -26.70 9.57
N HIS A 145 -19.40 -26.09 9.65
CA HIS A 145 -19.05 -25.11 10.69
C HIS A 145 -19.25 -23.66 10.26
N ARG A 146 -19.37 -23.36 8.96
CA ARG A 146 -19.47 -21.98 8.45
C ARG A 146 -20.59 -21.17 9.08
N ARG A 147 -21.70 -21.80 9.45
CA ARG A 147 -22.82 -21.12 10.11
C ARG A 147 -22.46 -20.41 11.44
N TRP A 148 -21.36 -20.81 12.07
CA TRP A 148 -20.89 -20.23 13.34
C TRP A 148 -19.88 -19.10 13.15
N HIS A 149 -19.48 -18.78 11.89
CA HIS A 149 -18.42 -17.86 11.52
C HIS A 149 -18.90 -16.75 10.57
N HIS A 150 -20.22 -16.47 10.53
CA HIS A 150 -20.78 -15.41 9.68
C HIS A 150 -20.30 -14.01 10.07
N ASP A 151 -19.87 -13.81 11.31
CA ASP A 151 -19.25 -12.59 11.79
C ASP A 151 -18.05 -12.18 10.94
N LYS A 152 -17.22 -13.13 10.49
CA LYS A 152 -16.09 -12.88 9.58
C LYS A 152 -16.53 -12.25 8.26
N MET A 153 -17.62 -12.74 7.68
CA MET A 153 -18.15 -12.20 6.42
C MET A 153 -18.75 -10.79 6.57
N SER A 154 -19.32 -10.49 7.73
CA SER A 154 -20.00 -9.22 7.99
C SER A 154 -19.13 -8.17 8.66
N PHE A 155 -18.00 -8.54 9.27
CA PHE A 155 -17.16 -7.62 10.01
C PHE A 155 -16.64 -6.46 9.15
N GLY A 156 -16.32 -6.70 7.88
CA GLY A 156 -15.90 -5.68 6.93
C GLY A 156 -16.89 -4.52 6.75
N LEU A 157 -18.20 -4.74 7.04
CA LEU A 157 -19.21 -3.70 6.96
C LEU A 157 -19.03 -2.61 8.04
N VAL A 158 -18.37 -2.93 9.15
CA VAL A 158 -18.17 -1.99 10.26
C VAL A 158 -17.31 -0.80 9.82
N TYR A 159 -16.37 -1.01 8.89
CA TYR A 159 -15.45 0.02 8.41
C TYR A 159 -15.54 0.27 6.90
N ALA A 160 -16.55 -0.29 6.23
CA ALA A 160 -16.70 -0.27 4.77
C ALA A 160 -16.64 1.13 4.14
N PHE A 161 -16.98 2.17 4.89
CA PHE A 161 -17.07 3.56 4.41
C PHE A 161 -15.91 4.45 4.93
N SER A 162 -14.92 3.88 5.60
CA SER A 162 -13.77 4.66 6.10
C SER A 162 -12.79 5.03 4.98
N GLU A 163 -12.76 4.26 3.89
CA GLU A 163 -11.94 4.45 2.71
C GLU A 163 -12.74 4.05 1.45
N ASN A 164 -12.25 4.40 0.27
CA ASN A 164 -12.78 3.88 -1.00
C ASN A 164 -12.22 2.46 -1.24
N PHE A 165 -12.86 1.46 -0.67
CA PHE A 165 -12.35 0.10 -0.71
C PHE A 165 -12.62 -0.62 -2.03
N MET A 166 -11.59 -1.34 -2.52
CA MET A 166 -11.74 -2.48 -3.42
C MET A 166 -11.64 -3.77 -2.61
N LEU A 167 -12.39 -4.80 -3.01
CA LEU A 167 -12.42 -6.11 -2.36
C LEU A 167 -11.54 -7.09 -3.15
N PRO A 168 -10.24 -7.21 -2.84
CA PRO A 168 -9.34 -8.07 -3.59
C PRO A 168 -9.43 -9.52 -3.13
N LEU A 169 -9.18 -10.44 -4.06
CA LEU A 169 -8.67 -11.77 -3.76
C LEU A 169 -7.28 -11.82 -4.38
N SER A 170 -6.28 -11.41 -3.62
CA SER A 170 -4.93 -11.26 -4.11
C SER A 170 -4.34 -12.59 -4.55
N HIS A 171 -3.66 -12.60 -5.70
CA HIS A 171 -2.92 -13.76 -6.18
C HIS A 171 -1.93 -14.30 -5.15
N ASP A 172 -1.36 -13.44 -4.29
CA ASP A 172 -0.43 -13.84 -3.24
C ASP A 172 -1.05 -14.72 -2.16
N GLU A 173 -2.38 -14.65 -2.00
CA GLU A 173 -3.12 -15.41 -0.99
C GLU A 173 -3.85 -16.63 -1.55
N VAL A 174 -4.04 -16.71 -2.88
CA VAL A 174 -4.80 -17.79 -3.55
C VAL A 174 -3.95 -18.62 -4.51
N VAL A 175 -2.64 -18.56 -4.39
CA VAL A 175 -1.70 -19.33 -5.20
C VAL A 175 -1.46 -20.73 -4.65
N HIS A 176 -0.82 -21.57 -5.47
CA HIS A 176 -0.42 -22.93 -5.10
C HIS A 176 0.39 -22.95 -3.78
N GLY A 177 -0.03 -23.80 -2.86
CA GLY A 177 0.59 -23.95 -1.53
C GLY A 177 -0.01 -23.06 -0.43
N LYS A 178 -0.82 -22.04 -0.78
CA LYS A 178 -1.55 -21.23 0.20
C LYS A 178 -3.05 -21.56 0.27
N GLY A 179 -3.53 -22.33 -0.66
CA GLY A 179 -4.92 -22.74 -0.79
C GLY A 179 -5.58 -22.13 -2.02
N SER A 180 -6.73 -22.67 -2.40
CA SER A 180 -7.64 -22.11 -3.41
C SER A 180 -8.98 -21.80 -2.76
N ILE A 181 -9.75 -20.94 -3.41
CA ILE A 181 -11.13 -20.65 -3.02
C ILE A 181 -12.01 -21.84 -3.36
#